data_36c6944812771cab5dddf53b067bccd9
#
_entry.id   36c6944812771cab5dddf53b067bccd9
#
_cell.length_a   1.000
_cell.length_b   1.000
_cell.length_c   1.000
_cell.angle_alpha   90.00
_cell.angle_beta   90.00
_cell.angle_gamma   90.00
#
_symmetry.space_group_name_H-M   'P 1'
#
loop_
_entity.id
_entity.type
_entity.pdbx_description
1 polymer ?
#
loop_
_entity_poly.entity_id
_entity_poly.type
_entity_poly.pdbx_seq_one_letter_code
_entity_poly.pdbx_strand_id
1 'polypeptide(L)'
;GWPNKNYYLKTFYPTSVLVTGFDIIFFWVAIMIMLGMEFIDKEPFKEIYVHALVRDEKGQKMSKSKGNVIDPLELINEYGADSLRFTLISMASPGRDVKLSKDRIIGNRNFITKIWSANNFLKLNKCKYDKKINIKAIKLPINQWIYNEFVLTQNLVSKSLEIFRFDEAAKHVYKF
;
A
#
# COMPACT_ATOMS: atom_id res chain seq x y z
N GLY A 1 -2.38 24.15 -21.67
CA GLY A 1 -1.88 23.01 -21.98
C GLY A 1 -1.34 22.75 -23.37
N TRP A 2 -1.27 21.51 -23.69
CA TRP A 2 -0.91 21.01 -25.00
C TRP A 2 -1.82 21.62 -26.10
N PRO A 3 -1.30 21.98 -27.29
CA PRO A 3 0.07 21.72 -27.77
C PRO A 3 1.14 22.71 -27.29
N ASN A 4 0.80 23.71 -26.51
CA ASN A 4 1.76 24.70 -26.03
C ASN A 4 2.61 24.14 -24.88
N LYS A 5 3.93 24.35 -24.97
CA LYS A 5 4.87 23.99 -23.90
C LYS A 5 4.71 24.96 -22.73
N ASN A 6 3.95 24.61 -21.72
CA ASN A 6 3.74 25.42 -20.53
C ASN A 6 4.30 24.76 -19.25
N TYR A 7 4.21 25.47 -18.13
CA TYR A 7 4.68 25.02 -16.84
C TYR A 7 4.06 23.67 -16.43
N TYR A 8 2.75 23.50 -16.60
CA TYR A 8 2.04 22.27 -16.21
C TYR A 8 2.49 21.05 -17.00
N LEU A 9 2.65 21.20 -18.32
CA LEU A 9 3.16 20.12 -19.16
C LEU A 9 4.57 19.71 -18.73
N LYS A 10 5.45 20.67 -18.47
CA LYS A 10 6.83 20.40 -18.04
C LYS A 10 6.91 19.75 -16.66
N THR A 11 5.99 20.09 -15.76
CA THR A 11 6.00 19.60 -14.37
C THR A 11 5.37 18.22 -14.25
N PHE A 12 4.26 17.97 -14.94
CA PHE A 12 3.46 16.76 -14.73
C PHE A 12 3.58 15.72 -15.85
N TYR A 13 4.30 16.01 -16.92
CA TYR A 13 4.61 15.06 -17.97
C TYR A 13 6.13 14.83 -18.09
N PRO A 14 6.62 13.60 -18.01
CA PRO A 14 5.89 12.34 -17.74
C PRO A 14 5.40 12.23 -16.29
N THR A 15 4.33 11.45 -16.10
CA THR A 15 3.89 11.02 -14.77
C THR A 15 4.92 10.09 -14.14
N SER A 16 5.08 10.12 -12.82
CA SER A 16 6.08 9.29 -12.14
C SER A 16 5.72 7.81 -12.20
N VAL A 17 4.49 7.46 -11.83
CA VAL A 17 4.02 6.07 -11.79
C VAL A 17 2.60 6.00 -12.32
N LEU A 18 2.33 5.05 -13.22
CA LEU A 18 0.99 4.63 -13.60
C LEU A 18 0.61 3.37 -12.83
N VAL A 19 -0.55 3.37 -12.18
CA VAL A 19 -1.09 2.19 -11.50
C VAL A 19 -2.22 1.61 -12.35
N THR A 20 -2.15 0.31 -12.69
CA THR A 20 -3.11 -0.34 -13.58
C THR A 20 -3.32 -1.81 -13.24
N GLY A 21 -4.46 -2.37 -13.68
CA GLY A 21 -4.66 -3.81 -13.74
C GLY A 21 -4.00 -4.42 -14.98
N PHE A 22 -3.63 -5.70 -14.93
CA PHE A 22 -3.02 -6.39 -16.05
C PHE A 22 -3.98 -6.56 -17.25
N ASP A 23 -5.27 -6.61 -16.99
CA ASP A 23 -6.32 -6.85 -17.98
C ASP A 23 -6.54 -5.68 -18.94
N ILE A 24 -6.07 -4.47 -18.58
CA ILE A 24 -6.18 -3.27 -19.43
C ILE A 24 -4.82 -2.76 -19.94
N ILE A 25 -3.75 -3.48 -19.75
CA ILE A 25 -2.42 -3.06 -20.24
C ILE A 25 -2.46 -2.81 -21.74
N PHE A 26 -3.00 -3.73 -22.51
CA PHE A 26 -3.02 -3.64 -23.97
C PHE A 26 -3.95 -2.55 -24.48
N PHE A 27 -5.15 -2.44 -23.93
CA PHE A 27 -6.17 -1.50 -24.42
C PHE A 27 -6.00 -0.07 -23.90
N TRP A 28 -5.29 0.10 -22.82
CA TRP A 28 -5.19 1.40 -22.15
C TRP A 28 -3.74 1.87 -22.05
N VAL A 29 -2.87 1.10 -21.45
CA VAL A 29 -1.47 1.50 -21.21
C VAL A 29 -0.69 1.63 -22.53
N ALA A 30 -0.79 0.62 -23.38
CA ALA A 30 -0.11 0.63 -24.67
C ALA A 30 -0.56 1.80 -25.56
N ILE A 31 -1.88 2.09 -25.58
CA ILE A 31 -2.43 3.23 -26.33
C ILE A 31 -1.90 4.55 -25.77
N MET A 32 -1.84 4.73 -24.46
CA MET A 32 -1.27 5.94 -23.87
C MET A 32 0.20 6.13 -24.22
N ILE A 33 0.99 5.04 -24.23
CA ILE A 33 2.40 5.09 -24.63
C ILE A 33 2.51 5.49 -26.11
N MET A 34 1.75 4.84 -27.00
CA MET A 34 1.77 5.13 -28.44
C MET A 34 1.40 6.60 -28.71
N LEU A 35 0.34 7.11 -28.11
CA LEU A 35 -0.08 8.50 -28.30
C LEU A 35 0.90 9.48 -27.65
N GLY A 36 1.47 9.16 -26.50
CA GLY A 36 2.50 9.98 -25.86
C GLY A 36 3.76 10.12 -26.73
N MET A 37 4.24 9.02 -27.29
CA MET A 37 5.38 9.00 -28.20
C MET A 37 5.07 9.73 -29.50
N GLU A 38 3.89 9.54 -30.11
CA GLU A 38 3.51 10.18 -31.36
C GLU A 38 3.36 11.71 -31.25
N PHE A 39 2.67 12.19 -30.18
CA PHE A 39 2.32 13.61 -30.09
C PHE A 39 3.28 14.46 -29.26
N ILE A 40 4.03 13.86 -28.33
CA ILE A 40 4.90 14.59 -27.40
C ILE A 40 6.37 14.17 -27.53
N ASP A 41 6.64 13.09 -28.28
CA ASP A 41 7.96 12.48 -28.45
C ASP A 41 8.64 12.13 -27.12
N LYS A 42 7.81 11.66 -26.17
CA LYS A 42 8.27 11.28 -24.83
C LYS A 42 7.30 10.30 -24.16
N GLU A 43 7.86 9.31 -23.42
CA GLU A 43 7.08 8.38 -22.65
C GLU A 43 6.14 9.10 -21.66
N PRO A 44 4.87 8.67 -21.52
CA PRO A 44 3.90 9.36 -20.66
C PRO A 44 4.10 9.10 -19.16
N PHE A 45 4.80 8.04 -18.78
CA PHE A 45 5.13 7.69 -17.40
C PHE A 45 6.45 6.94 -17.32
N LYS A 46 7.14 7.08 -16.18
CA LYS A 46 8.45 6.46 -15.95
C LYS A 46 8.33 5.01 -15.55
N GLU A 47 7.32 4.69 -14.76
CA GLU A 47 7.10 3.36 -14.20
C GLU A 47 5.64 2.95 -14.33
N ILE A 48 5.40 1.65 -14.45
CA ILE A 48 4.06 1.06 -14.51
C ILE A 48 3.95 0.04 -13.39
N TYR A 49 3.11 0.35 -12.40
CA TYR A 49 2.77 -0.61 -11.34
C TYR A 49 1.52 -1.39 -11.72
N VAL A 50 1.70 -2.69 -11.99
CA VAL A 50 0.59 -3.58 -12.33
C VAL A 50 0.09 -4.26 -11.06
N HIS A 51 -1.07 -3.82 -10.58
CA HIS A 51 -1.68 -4.35 -9.36
C HIS A 51 -2.42 -5.66 -9.58
N ALA A 52 -2.56 -6.44 -8.51
CA ALA A 52 -3.38 -7.64 -8.48
C ALA A 52 -4.88 -7.31 -8.58
N LEU A 53 -5.66 -8.20 -9.20
CA LEU A 53 -7.12 -8.10 -9.20
C LEU A 53 -7.71 -8.77 -7.97
N VAL A 54 -8.76 -8.16 -7.43
CA VAL A 54 -9.51 -8.73 -6.30
C VAL A 54 -10.52 -9.74 -6.82
N ARG A 55 -10.49 -10.94 -6.26
CA ARG A 55 -11.43 -12.03 -6.54
C ARG A 55 -12.20 -12.42 -5.28
N ASP A 56 -13.30 -13.11 -5.44
CA ASP A 56 -14.04 -13.66 -4.31
C ASP A 56 -13.24 -14.77 -3.57
N GLU A 57 -13.78 -15.27 -2.48
CA GLU A 57 -13.13 -16.30 -1.65
C GLU A 57 -12.84 -17.60 -2.44
N LYS A 58 -13.65 -17.91 -3.47
CA LYS A 58 -13.46 -19.06 -4.35
C LYS A 58 -12.44 -18.78 -5.46
N GLY A 59 -11.92 -17.56 -5.55
CA GLY A 59 -10.99 -17.13 -6.60
C GLY A 59 -11.67 -16.79 -7.92
N GLN A 60 -12.99 -16.60 -7.94
CA GLN A 60 -13.73 -16.23 -9.15
C GLN A 60 -13.70 -14.72 -9.37
N LYS A 61 -13.72 -14.30 -10.65
CA LYS A 61 -13.90 -12.89 -11.01
C LYS A 61 -15.25 -12.41 -10.52
N MET A 62 -15.25 -11.30 -9.79
CA MET A 62 -16.49 -10.68 -9.31
C MET A 62 -17.27 -10.08 -10.47
N SER A 63 -18.58 -10.33 -10.51
CA SER A 63 -19.49 -9.68 -11.47
C SER A 63 -20.88 -9.55 -10.87
N LYS A 64 -21.60 -8.51 -11.28
CA LYS A 64 -22.99 -8.28 -10.83
C LYS A 64 -23.91 -9.44 -11.26
N SER A 65 -23.68 -10.02 -12.44
CA SER A 65 -24.47 -11.14 -12.96
C SER A 65 -24.29 -12.43 -12.15
N LYS A 66 -23.16 -12.61 -11.48
CA LYS A 66 -22.90 -13.77 -10.61
C LYS A 66 -23.32 -13.55 -9.15
N GLY A 67 -23.67 -12.32 -8.78
CA GLY A 67 -24.04 -11.97 -7.41
C GLY A 67 -22.92 -12.12 -6.37
N ASN A 68 -21.65 -12.17 -6.82
CA ASN A 68 -20.48 -12.35 -5.97
C ASN A 68 -19.66 -11.07 -5.80
N VAL A 69 -20.26 -9.91 -6.09
CA VAL A 69 -19.61 -8.61 -5.87
C VAL A 69 -19.61 -8.30 -4.39
N ILE A 70 -18.44 -7.99 -3.86
CA ILE A 70 -18.26 -7.53 -2.48
C ILE A 70 -18.22 -6.01 -2.52
N ASP A 71 -19.17 -5.35 -1.85
CA ASP A 71 -19.14 -3.89 -1.73
C ASP A 71 -18.09 -3.48 -0.69
N PRO A 72 -17.05 -2.73 -1.09
CA PRO A 72 -16.03 -2.27 -0.16
C PRO A 72 -16.60 -1.33 0.91
N LEU A 73 -17.70 -0.61 0.66
CA LEU A 73 -18.31 0.27 1.65
C LEU A 73 -18.96 -0.52 2.79
N GLU A 74 -19.59 -1.66 2.50
CA GLU A 74 -20.10 -2.56 3.55
C GLU A 74 -18.97 -3.08 4.43
N LEU A 75 -17.85 -3.50 3.82
CA LEU A 75 -16.67 -3.96 4.58
C LEU A 75 -16.04 -2.83 5.41
N ILE A 76 -16.02 -1.62 4.91
CA ILE A 76 -15.52 -0.44 5.64
C ILE A 76 -16.40 -0.14 6.85
N ASN A 77 -17.72 -0.20 6.68
CA ASN A 77 -18.67 0.05 7.76
C ASN A 77 -18.59 -1.03 8.86
N GLU A 78 -18.35 -2.30 8.48
CA GLU A 78 -18.31 -3.42 9.42
C GLU A 78 -16.94 -3.57 10.11
N TYR A 79 -15.83 -3.38 9.36
CA TYR A 79 -14.47 -3.71 9.83
C TYR A 79 -13.54 -2.50 9.95
N GLY A 80 -13.91 -1.35 9.41
CA GLY A 80 -13.08 -0.15 9.33
C GLY A 80 -12.23 -0.09 8.05
N ALA A 81 -12.01 1.15 7.57
CA ALA A 81 -11.26 1.41 6.33
C ALA A 81 -9.82 0.92 6.40
N ASP A 82 -9.13 1.14 7.51
CA ASP A 82 -7.73 0.73 7.66
C ASP A 82 -7.55 -0.78 7.62
N SER A 83 -8.52 -1.53 8.18
CA SER A 83 -8.50 -3.00 8.15
C SER A 83 -8.61 -3.54 6.74
N LEU A 84 -9.53 -3.00 5.94
CA LEU A 84 -9.69 -3.37 4.54
C LEU A 84 -8.44 -3.00 3.71
N ARG A 85 -7.96 -1.76 3.84
CA ARG A 85 -6.78 -1.26 3.11
C ARG A 85 -5.53 -2.08 3.45
N PHE A 86 -5.28 -2.34 4.72
CA PHE A 86 -4.14 -3.15 5.15
C PHE A 86 -4.25 -4.59 4.64
N THR A 87 -5.46 -5.17 4.63
CA THR A 87 -5.70 -6.50 4.06
C THR A 87 -5.34 -6.55 2.58
N LEU A 88 -5.85 -5.61 1.80
CA LEU A 88 -5.58 -5.56 0.36
C LEU A 88 -4.10 -5.41 0.07
N ILE A 89 -3.42 -4.49 0.76
CA ILE A 89 -1.98 -4.26 0.60
C ILE A 89 -1.15 -5.48 1.01
N SER A 90 -1.47 -6.11 2.13
CA SER A 90 -0.73 -7.30 2.62
C SER A 90 -0.85 -8.52 1.70
N MET A 91 -1.87 -8.54 0.84
CA MET A 91 -2.12 -9.61 -0.12
C MET A 91 -1.68 -9.27 -1.55
N ALA A 92 -1.28 -8.03 -1.82
CA ALA A 92 -0.97 -7.52 -3.16
C ALA A 92 0.44 -7.95 -3.61
N SER A 93 0.70 -9.26 -3.65
CA SER A 93 1.93 -9.79 -4.24
C SER A 93 1.91 -9.65 -5.76
N PRO A 94 3.02 -9.24 -6.41
CA PRO A 94 3.09 -9.15 -7.85
C PRO A 94 2.73 -10.47 -8.56
N GLY A 95 1.93 -10.38 -9.63
CA GLY A 95 1.55 -11.52 -10.47
C GLY A 95 0.55 -12.51 -9.85
N ARG A 96 -0.08 -12.17 -8.73
CA ARG A 96 -1.11 -13.00 -8.09
C ARG A 96 -2.36 -12.21 -7.78
N ASP A 97 -3.52 -12.80 -8.12
CA ASP A 97 -4.80 -12.23 -7.73
C ASP A 97 -5.04 -12.34 -6.23
N VAL A 98 -5.74 -11.35 -5.69
CA VAL A 98 -6.10 -11.29 -4.27
C VAL A 98 -7.43 -12.00 -4.05
N LYS A 99 -7.41 -13.12 -3.33
CA LYS A 99 -8.63 -13.79 -2.86
C LYS A 99 -9.06 -13.13 -1.54
N LEU A 100 -10.07 -12.26 -1.61
CA LEU A 100 -10.55 -11.54 -0.45
C LEU A 100 -11.49 -12.40 0.38
N SER A 101 -11.19 -12.57 1.68
CA SER A 101 -12.06 -13.25 2.65
C SER A 101 -12.29 -12.39 3.87
N LYS A 102 -13.45 -12.55 4.50
CA LYS A 102 -13.82 -11.84 5.74
C LYS A 102 -12.85 -12.16 6.89
N ASP A 103 -12.42 -13.40 7.02
CA ASP A 103 -11.51 -13.82 8.09
C ASP A 103 -10.17 -13.08 8.05
N ARG A 104 -9.66 -12.81 6.85
CA ARG A 104 -8.42 -12.01 6.70
C ARG A 104 -8.61 -10.56 7.11
N ILE A 105 -9.76 -9.98 6.80
CA ILE A 105 -10.09 -8.60 7.22
C ILE A 105 -10.20 -8.54 8.74
N ILE A 106 -10.86 -9.52 9.36
CA ILE A 106 -11.00 -9.62 10.83
C ILE A 106 -9.61 -9.74 11.49
N GLY A 107 -8.74 -10.62 10.97
CA GLY A 107 -7.38 -10.77 11.47
C GLY A 107 -6.59 -9.45 11.43
N ASN A 108 -6.67 -8.73 10.31
CA ASN A 108 -6.00 -7.43 10.17
C ASN A 108 -6.66 -6.33 11.02
N ARG A 109 -7.99 -6.36 11.21
CA ARG A 109 -8.67 -5.48 12.18
C ARG A 109 -8.11 -5.66 13.57
N ASN A 110 -7.89 -6.90 14.01
CA ASN A 110 -7.32 -7.17 15.31
C ASN A 110 -5.91 -6.61 15.46
N PHE A 111 -5.10 -6.67 14.39
CA PHE A 111 -3.79 -6.02 14.35
C PHE A 111 -3.88 -4.49 14.48
N ILE A 112 -4.75 -3.83 13.71
CA ILE A 112 -4.99 -2.38 13.82
C ILE A 112 -5.45 -2.00 15.24
N THR A 113 -6.35 -2.80 15.83
CA THR A 113 -6.82 -2.61 17.21
C THR A 113 -5.68 -2.71 18.23
N LYS A 114 -4.70 -3.62 18.02
CA LYS A 114 -3.51 -3.69 18.89
C LYS A 114 -2.70 -2.39 18.86
N ILE A 115 -2.46 -1.83 17.67
CA ILE A 115 -1.74 -0.56 17.52
C ILE A 115 -2.49 0.55 18.27
N TRP A 116 -3.81 0.63 18.09
CA TRP A 116 -4.64 1.61 18.79
C TRP A 116 -4.57 1.44 20.32
N SER A 117 -4.67 0.19 20.81
CA SER A 117 -4.59 -0.13 22.22
C SER A 117 -3.23 0.19 22.82
N ALA A 118 -2.13 -0.09 22.08
CA ALA A 118 -0.79 0.29 22.50
C ALA A 118 -0.65 1.81 22.63
N ASN A 119 -1.17 2.59 21.67
CA ASN A 119 -1.16 4.05 21.76
C ASN A 119 -1.98 4.57 22.96
N ASN A 120 -3.13 3.98 23.23
CA ASN A 120 -3.93 4.34 24.42
C ASN A 120 -3.20 3.99 25.73
N PHE A 121 -2.52 2.86 25.79
CA PHE A 121 -1.69 2.47 26.93
C PHE A 121 -0.56 3.52 27.19
N LEU A 122 0.11 3.98 26.13
CA LEU A 122 1.12 5.05 26.25
C LEU A 122 0.51 6.35 26.79
N LYS A 123 -0.69 6.74 26.32
CA LYS A 123 -1.39 7.93 26.81
C LYS A 123 -1.78 7.80 28.28
N LEU A 124 -2.31 6.66 28.69
CA LEU A 124 -2.67 6.40 30.10
C LEU A 124 -1.47 6.47 31.03
N ASN A 125 -0.31 6.02 30.57
CA ASN A 125 0.94 6.11 31.31
C ASN A 125 1.64 7.48 31.17
N LYS A 126 0.97 8.49 30.59
CA LYS A 126 1.49 9.85 30.41
C LYS A 126 2.83 9.92 29.67
N CYS A 127 3.10 8.95 28.80
CA CYS A 127 4.28 8.94 27.94
C CYS A 127 4.25 10.16 27.02
N LYS A 128 5.34 10.88 26.94
CA LYS A 128 5.49 12.07 26.10
C LYS A 128 6.49 11.78 24.98
N TYR A 129 6.19 12.30 23.80
CA TYR A 129 7.15 12.27 22.71
C TYR A 129 8.28 13.29 22.98
N ASP A 130 9.51 12.81 23.00
CA ASP A 130 10.71 13.65 23.13
C ASP A 130 11.56 13.55 21.85
N LYS A 131 11.67 14.66 21.13
CA LYS A 131 12.51 14.78 19.93
C LYS A 131 14.01 14.71 20.21
N LYS A 132 14.41 14.90 21.49
CA LYS A 132 15.81 15.00 21.91
C LYS A 132 16.35 13.74 22.54
N ILE A 133 15.68 12.60 22.38
CA ILE A 133 16.17 11.33 22.94
C ILE A 133 17.56 11.06 22.39
N ASN A 134 18.53 11.01 23.30
CA ASN A 134 19.87 10.55 22.98
C ASN A 134 19.89 9.03 22.96
N ILE A 135 19.92 8.44 21.79
CA ILE A 135 19.93 6.98 21.58
C ILE A 135 21.10 6.32 22.30
N LYS A 136 22.26 7.01 22.37
CA LYS A 136 23.45 6.52 23.11
C LYS A 136 23.24 6.46 24.63
N ALA A 137 22.21 7.11 25.15
CA ALA A 137 21.85 7.07 26.56
C ALA A 137 20.94 5.89 26.93
N ILE A 138 20.48 5.10 25.96
CA ILE A 138 19.68 3.90 26.20
C ILE A 138 20.58 2.83 26.81
N LYS A 139 20.44 2.58 28.12
CA LYS A 139 21.30 1.63 28.86
C LYS A 139 20.70 0.24 29.03
N LEU A 140 19.36 0.12 29.08
CA LEU A 140 18.70 -1.15 29.31
C LEU A 140 18.78 -2.02 28.05
N PRO A 141 19.28 -3.29 28.16
CA PRO A 141 19.43 -4.18 27.00
C PRO A 141 18.12 -4.40 26.22
N ILE A 142 16.99 -4.52 26.91
CA ILE A 142 15.68 -4.67 26.27
C ILE A 142 15.30 -3.46 25.43
N ASN A 143 15.63 -2.25 25.88
CA ASN A 143 15.35 -1.04 25.14
C ASN A 143 16.30 -0.87 23.94
N GLN A 144 17.56 -1.31 24.07
CA GLN A 144 18.50 -1.35 22.95
C GLN A 144 18.06 -2.36 21.90
N TRP A 145 17.60 -3.52 22.32
CA TRP A 145 17.09 -4.54 21.42
C TRP A 145 15.88 -4.03 20.62
N ILE A 146 14.84 -3.53 21.28
CA ILE A 146 13.64 -3.07 20.56
C ILE A 146 13.93 -1.87 19.65
N TYR A 147 14.86 -1.00 20.04
CA TYR A 147 15.30 0.09 19.20
C TYR A 147 16.00 -0.41 17.93
N ASN A 148 16.88 -1.40 18.05
CA ASN A 148 17.54 -2.00 16.90
C ASN A 148 16.54 -2.71 15.97
N GLU A 149 15.59 -3.47 16.52
CA GLU A 149 14.50 -4.07 15.74
C GLU A 149 13.66 -3.02 15.00
N PHE A 150 13.38 -1.90 15.66
CA PHE A 150 12.68 -0.78 15.02
C PHE A 150 13.46 -0.23 13.82
N VAL A 151 14.76 0.06 13.99
CA VAL A 151 15.61 0.59 12.90
C VAL A 151 15.72 -0.39 11.75
N LEU A 152 15.90 -1.68 12.03
CA LEU A 152 15.93 -2.74 11.02
C LEU A 152 14.59 -2.80 10.24
N THR A 153 13.48 -2.80 10.98
CA THR A 153 12.14 -2.83 10.38
C THR A 153 11.89 -1.60 9.52
N GLN A 154 12.23 -0.40 10.01
CA GLN A 154 12.09 0.83 9.25
C GLN A 154 12.85 0.77 7.91
N ASN A 155 14.09 0.29 7.92
CA ASN A 155 14.89 0.14 6.70
C ASN A 155 14.30 -0.89 5.73
N LEU A 156 13.78 -2.02 6.24
CA LEU A 156 13.13 -3.04 5.41
C LEU A 156 11.84 -2.52 4.78
N VAL A 157 11.02 -1.80 5.55
CA VAL A 157 9.80 -1.16 5.06
C VAL A 157 10.12 -0.15 3.98
N SER A 158 11.08 0.76 4.21
CA SER A 158 11.48 1.78 3.23
C SER A 158 11.95 1.15 1.92
N LYS A 159 12.85 0.16 1.99
CA LYS A 159 13.31 -0.57 0.80
C LYS A 159 12.19 -1.26 0.04
N SER A 160 11.26 -1.88 0.77
CA SER A 160 10.11 -2.55 0.15
C SER A 160 9.19 -1.56 -0.57
N LEU A 161 8.97 -0.38 0.01
CA LEU A 161 8.18 0.68 -0.61
C LEU A 161 8.85 1.25 -1.87
N GLU A 162 10.18 1.43 -1.86
CA GLU A 162 10.96 1.92 -3.01
C GLU A 162 10.83 1.02 -4.24
N ILE A 163 10.67 -0.29 -4.03
CA ILE A 163 10.54 -1.27 -5.13
C ILE A 163 9.09 -1.75 -5.32
N PHE A 164 8.10 -1.00 -4.80
CA PHE A 164 6.67 -1.30 -4.89
C PHE A 164 6.25 -2.67 -4.31
N ARG A 165 7.03 -3.24 -3.38
CA ARG A 165 6.67 -4.47 -2.66
C ARG A 165 5.88 -4.12 -1.41
N PHE A 166 4.67 -3.63 -1.63
CA PHE A 166 3.76 -3.24 -0.54
C PHE A 166 3.36 -4.40 0.36
N ASP A 167 3.27 -5.60 -0.18
CA ASP A 167 3.05 -6.84 0.55
C ASP A 167 4.17 -7.13 1.58
N GLU A 168 5.43 -6.98 1.17
CA GLU A 168 6.57 -7.15 2.06
C GLU A 168 6.66 -6.03 3.11
N ALA A 169 6.38 -4.78 2.71
CA ALA A 169 6.32 -3.67 3.65
C ALA A 169 5.28 -3.92 4.76
N ALA A 170 4.06 -4.33 4.38
CA ALA A 170 3.01 -4.69 5.34
C ALA A 170 3.42 -5.86 6.26
N LYS A 171 4.09 -6.87 5.70
CA LYS A 171 4.60 -8.03 6.46
C LYS A 171 5.67 -7.62 7.49
N HIS A 172 6.58 -6.72 7.12
CA HIS A 172 7.59 -6.21 8.06
C HIS A 172 6.95 -5.43 9.20
N VAL A 173 5.98 -4.56 8.91
CA VAL A 173 5.21 -3.83 9.94
C VAL A 173 4.45 -4.79 10.85
N TYR A 174 3.79 -5.81 10.28
CA TYR A 174 3.02 -6.78 11.06
C TYR A 174 3.89 -7.63 11.99
N LYS A 175 5.10 -7.95 11.54
CA LYS A 175 6.03 -8.81 12.29
C LYS A 175 6.70 -8.09 13.47
N PHE A 176 6.93 -6.78 13.35
CA PHE A 176 7.48 -5.93 14.41
C PHE A 176 6.51 -5.80 15.57
#